data_c63082d1205e62762e83495e237299fe
#
_entry.id   c63082d1205e62762e83495e237299fe
#
_cell.length_a   1.000
_cell.length_b   1.000
_cell.length_c   1.000
_cell.angle_alpha   90.00
_cell.angle_beta   90.00
_cell.angle_gamma   90.00
#
_symmetry.space_group_name_H-M   'P 1'
#
loop_
_entity.id
_entity.type
_entity.pdbx_description
1 polymer ?
#
loop_
_entity_poly.entity_id
_entity_poly.type
_entity_poly.pdbx_seq_one_letter_code
_entity_poly.pdbx_strand_id
1 'polypeptide(L)'
;MSRFLLLLAVLLLSACTTAPPPLPQRLAECTKLFGLWARYEQHWTFHHTGQRARAELALDACQHGRYDEGIAELKRLLRRGRFTIAD
;
A
#
# COMPACT_ATOMS: atom_id res chain seq x y z
N MET A 1 -31.88 -28.23 -20.88
CA MET A 1 -31.89 -27.43 -19.65
C MET A 1 -30.55 -27.48 -18.92
N SER A 2 -29.85 -28.62 -18.82
CA SER A 2 -28.54 -28.70 -18.16
C SER A 2 -27.45 -27.86 -18.84
N ARG A 3 -27.55 -27.62 -20.14
CA ARG A 3 -26.59 -26.77 -20.87
C ARG A 3 -26.68 -25.28 -20.49
N PHE A 4 -27.88 -24.84 -20.13
CA PHE A 4 -28.07 -23.44 -19.68
C PHE A 4 -27.45 -23.20 -18.32
N LEU A 5 -27.56 -24.15 -17.41
CA LEU A 5 -26.98 -24.06 -16.09
C LEU A 5 -25.44 -24.08 -16.14
N LEU A 6 -24.87 -24.88 -17.04
CA LEU A 6 -23.42 -24.93 -17.26
C LEU A 6 -22.89 -23.64 -17.84
N LEU A 7 -23.59 -23.03 -18.80
CA LEU A 7 -23.21 -21.74 -19.38
C LEU A 7 -23.27 -20.62 -18.35
N LEU A 8 -24.28 -20.61 -17.50
CA LEU A 8 -24.40 -19.63 -16.42
C LEU A 8 -23.28 -19.80 -15.39
N ALA A 9 -22.92 -21.02 -15.04
CA ALA A 9 -21.81 -21.31 -14.12
C ALA A 9 -20.47 -20.84 -14.68
N VAL A 10 -20.22 -21.04 -15.98
CA VAL A 10 -19.01 -20.59 -16.67
C VAL A 10 -18.95 -19.06 -16.71
N LEU A 11 -20.06 -18.38 -16.96
CA LEU A 11 -20.13 -16.94 -16.95
C LEU A 11 -19.87 -16.34 -15.57
N LEU A 12 -20.38 -16.98 -14.53
CA LEU A 12 -20.13 -16.57 -13.15
C LEU A 12 -18.67 -16.76 -12.75
N LEU A 13 -18.03 -17.85 -13.17
CA LEU A 13 -16.61 -18.10 -12.96
C LEU A 13 -15.74 -17.07 -13.69
N SER A 14 -16.12 -16.71 -14.92
CA SER A 14 -15.40 -15.67 -15.67
C SER A 14 -15.48 -14.32 -14.99
N ALA A 15 -16.60 -13.98 -14.36
CA ALA A 15 -16.75 -12.75 -13.61
C ALA A 15 -15.87 -12.71 -12.35
N CYS A 16 -15.62 -13.88 -11.74
CA CYS A 16 -14.75 -13.98 -10.56
C CYS A 16 -13.25 -13.93 -10.90
N THR A 17 -12.88 -14.14 -12.17
CA THR A 17 -11.49 -14.11 -12.61
C THR A 17 -11.09 -12.80 -13.28
N THR A 18 -11.93 -11.77 -13.20
CA THR A 18 -11.56 -10.43 -13.68
C THR A 18 -10.33 -9.91 -12.94
N ALA A 19 -9.52 -9.12 -13.63
CA ALA A 19 -8.25 -8.62 -13.15
C ALA A 19 -8.34 -8.11 -11.70
N PRO A 20 -7.35 -8.45 -10.84
CA PRO A 20 -7.36 -7.98 -9.46
C PRO A 20 -7.40 -6.45 -9.43
N PRO A 21 -8.19 -5.85 -8.53
CA PRO A 21 -8.21 -4.39 -8.41
C PRO A 21 -6.81 -3.87 -8.05
N PRO A 22 -6.38 -2.71 -8.57
CA PRO A 22 -5.07 -2.15 -8.26
C PRO A 22 -4.92 -1.74 -6.78
N LEU A 23 -6.01 -1.68 -6.03
CA LEU A 23 -6.03 -1.25 -4.63
C LEU A 23 -5.13 -2.08 -3.71
N PRO A 24 -5.15 -3.43 -3.75
CA PRO A 24 -4.28 -4.23 -2.89
C PRO A 24 -2.79 -4.01 -3.15
N GLN A 25 -2.41 -3.77 -4.41
CA GLN A 25 -1.01 -3.52 -4.76
C GLN A 25 -0.52 -2.17 -4.21
N ARG A 26 -1.36 -1.15 -4.26
CA ARG A 26 -1.01 0.18 -3.74
C ARG A 26 -0.92 0.17 -2.22
N LEU A 27 -1.83 -0.53 -1.55
CA LEU A 27 -1.76 -0.70 -0.10
C LEU A 27 -0.49 -1.46 0.29
N ALA A 28 -0.13 -2.50 -0.45
CA ALA A 28 1.09 -3.26 -0.20
C ALA A 28 2.34 -2.39 -0.39
N GLU A 29 2.37 -1.53 -1.40
CA GLU A 29 3.45 -0.57 -1.62
C GLU A 29 3.57 0.39 -0.44
N CYS A 30 2.46 0.94 0.03
CA CYS A 30 2.42 1.83 1.19
C CYS A 30 2.95 1.14 2.44
N THR A 31 2.50 -0.08 2.71
CA THR A 31 2.92 -0.87 3.86
C THR A 31 4.42 -1.18 3.80
N LYS A 32 4.94 -1.48 2.61
CA LYS A 32 6.35 -1.71 2.39
C LYS A 32 7.18 -0.46 2.71
N LEU A 33 6.75 0.68 2.22
CA LEU A 33 7.43 1.96 2.48
C LEU A 33 7.42 2.30 3.96
N PHE A 34 6.30 2.09 4.63
CA PHE A 34 6.20 2.28 6.07
C PHE A 34 7.17 1.35 6.81
N GLY A 35 7.25 0.09 6.41
CA GLY A 35 8.17 -0.88 7.01
C GLY A 35 9.63 -0.49 6.84
N LEU A 36 10.01 0.04 5.68
CA LEU A 36 11.35 0.56 5.44
C LEU A 36 11.66 1.73 6.36
N TRP A 37 10.72 2.66 6.48
CA TRP A 37 10.88 3.81 7.37
C TRP A 37 11.01 3.39 8.83
N ALA A 38 10.21 2.45 9.29
CA ALA A 38 10.24 1.94 10.65
C ALA A 38 11.57 1.26 10.98
N ARG A 39 12.12 0.49 10.04
CA ARG A 39 13.45 -0.12 10.20
C ARG A 39 14.54 0.92 10.31
N TYR A 40 14.44 1.95 9.49
CA TYR A 40 15.40 3.04 9.49
C TYR A 40 15.36 3.80 10.83
N GLU A 41 14.17 4.08 11.33
CA GLU A 41 13.98 4.78 12.60
C GLU A 41 14.67 4.06 13.77
N GLN A 42 14.67 2.73 13.76
CA GLN A 42 15.31 1.93 14.82
C GLN A 42 16.81 2.19 14.95
N HIS A 43 17.46 2.65 13.88
CA HIS A 43 18.89 2.93 13.87
C HIS A 43 19.21 4.38 14.19
N TRP A 44 18.20 5.21 14.41
CA TRP A 44 18.42 6.61 14.75
C TRP A 44 18.73 6.77 16.24
N THR A 45 19.75 7.60 16.51
CA THR A 45 20.16 7.93 17.87
C THR A 45 19.16 8.86 18.56
N PHE A 46 18.38 9.59 17.79
CA PHE A 46 17.39 10.55 18.28
C PHE A 46 15.99 10.13 17.83
N HIS A 47 15.04 10.17 18.75
CA HIS A 47 13.65 9.88 18.44
C HIS A 47 12.99 11.09 17.79
N HIS A 48 12.64 10.96 16.53
CA HIS A 48 11.91 11.98 15.81
C HIS A 48 10.40 11.73 15.90
N THR A 49 9.82 12.05 17.05
CA THR A 49 8.40 11.80 17.32
C THR A 49 7.47 12.41 16.29
N GLY A 50 7.81 13.61 15.80
CA GLY A 50 7.03 14.28 14.76
C GLY A 50 7.02 13.52 13.43
N GLN A 51 8.15 12.95 13.05
CA GLN A 51 8.24 12.16 11.82
C GLN A 51 7.49 10.84 11.95
N ARG A 52 7.54 10.22 13.11
CA ARG A 52 6.78 8.99 13.37
C ARG A 52 5.28 9.24 13.23
N ALA A 53 4.79 10.32 13.80
CA ALA A 53 3.38 10.69 13.67
C ALA A 53 2.99 10.87 12.20
N ARG A 54 3.84 11.52 11.41
CA ARG A 54 3.60 11.69 9.97
C ARG A 54 3.59 10.36 9.21
N ALA A 55 4.50 9.46 9.55
CA ALA A 55 4.54 8.13 8.93
C ALA A 55 3.28 7.33 9.27
N GLU A 56 2.84 7.37 10.51
CA GLU A 56 1.60 6.71 10.93
C GLU A 56 0.37 7.29 10.24
N LEU A 57 0.30 8.62 10.09
CA LEU A 57 -0.77 9.28 9.36
C LEU A 57 -0.75 8.91 7.88
N ALA A 58 0.44 8.76 7.29
CA ALA A 58 0.57 8.33 5.91
C ALA A 58 0.05 6.90 5.71
N LEU A 59 0.39 6.00 6.62
CA LEU A 59 -0.14 4.63 6.60
C LEU A 59 -1.66 4.64 6.75
N ASP A 60 -2.17 5.44 7.67
CA ASP A 60 -3.62 5.60 7.88
C ASP A 60 -4.30 6.08 6.61
N ALA A 61 -3.72 7.07 5.92
CA ALA A 61 -4.24 7.55 4.64
C ALA A 61 -4.36 6.41 3.63
N CYS A 62 -3.33 5.56 3.53
CA CYS A 62 -3.35 4.40 2.65
C CYS A 62 -4.47 3.42 3.02
N GLN A 63 -4.64 3.17 4.31
CA GLN A 63 -5.66 2.24 4.80
C GLN A 63 -7.08 2.75 4.52
N HIS A 64 -7.24 4.06 4.33
CA HIS A 64 -8.52 4.69 3.99
C HIS A 64 -8.66 5.01 2.50
N GLY A 65 -7.82 4.45 1.65
CA GLY A 65 -7.91 4.58 0.21
C GLY A 65 -7.19 5.79 -0.38
N ARG A 66 -6.54 6.61 0.43
CA ARG A 66 -5.77 7.77 -0.03
C ARG A 66 -4.32 7.36 -0.30
N TYR A 67 -4.14 6.49 -1.27
CA TYR A 67 -2.84 5.85 -1.56
C TYR A 67 -1.79 6.84 -2.03
N ASP A 68 -2.14 7.71 -2.96
CA ASP A 68 -1.19 8.66 -3.52
C ASP A 68 -0.63 9.59 -2.44
N GLU A 69 -1.49 10.07 -1.57
CA GLU A 69 -1.13 10.92 -0.45
C GLU A 69 -0.19 10.20 0.53
N GLY A 70 -0.56 9.00 0.94
CA GLY A 70 0.22 8.22 1.89
C GLY A 70 1.58 7.82 1.34
N ILE A 71 1.60 7.32 0.11
CA ILE A 71 2.84 6.91 -0.56
C ILE A 71 3.79 8.10 -0.75
N ALA A 72 3.27 9.24 -1.20
CA ALA A 72 4.08 10.44 -1.40
C ALA A 72 4.71 10.92 -0.08
N GLU A 73 3.95 10.90 1.00
CA GLU A 73 4.44 11.32 2.31
C GLU A 73 5.53 10.36 2.83
N LEU A 74 5.32 9.05 2.69
CA LEU A 74 6.32 8.07 3.10
C LEU A 74 7.60 8.19 2.30
N LYS A 75 7.50 8.38 0.98
CA LYS A 75 8.67 8.61 0.14
C LYS A 75 9.42 9.87 0.55
N ARG A 76 8.70 10.92 0.89
CA ARG A 76 9.30 12.17 1.36
C ARG A 76 10.07 11.97 2.67
N LEU A 77 9.49 11.23 3.61
CA LEU A 77 10.15 10.93 4.88
C LEU A 77 11.41 10.08 4.69
N LEU A 78 11.35 9.10 3.79
CA LEU A 78 12.50 8.27 3.46
C LEU A 78 13.63 9.09 2.80
N ARG A 79 13.27 10.00 1.89
CA ARG A 79 14.24 10.88 1.25
C ARG A 79 14.91 11.81 2.26
N ARG A 80 14.18 12.30 3.24
CA ARG A 80 14.73 13.08 4.34
C ARG A 80 15.77 12.30 5.11
N GLY A 81 15.57 11.00 5.29
CA GLY A 81 16.52 10.11 5.92
C GLY A 81 17.67 9.69 5.02
N ARG A 82 17.79 10.26 3.81
CA ARG A 82 18.80 9.93 2.80
C ARG A 82 18.68 8.51 2.26
N PHE A 83 17.50 7.95 2.31
CA PHE A 83 17.21 6.68 1.67
C PHE A 83 17.09 6.87 0.16
N THR A 84 17.74 6.02 -0.61
CA THR A 84 17.55 5.98 -2.05
C THR A 84 16.33 5.12 -2.35
N ILE A 85 15.31 5.74 -2.94
CA ILE A 85 14.09 5.04 -3.30
C ILE A 85 13.99 5.04 -4.82
N ALA A 86 13.74 3.86 -5.38
CA ALA A 86 13.40 3.75 -6.79
C ALA A 86 11.98 4.29 -6.99
N ASP A 87 11.87 5.32 -7.80
CA ASP A 87 10.56 5.90 -8.16
C ASP A 87 9.87 5.09 -9.25
#